data_b93d7d92a10b94d38f1e69c16f9c6d7c
#
_entry.id   b93d7d92a10b94d38f1e69c16f9c6d7c
#
_cell.length_a   1.000
_cell.length_b   1.000
_cell.length_c   1.000
_cell.angle_alpha   90.00
_cell.angle_beta   90.00
_cell.angle_gamma   90.00
#
_symmetry.space_group_name_H-M   'P 1'
#
loop_
_entity.id
_entity.type
_entity.pdbx_description
1 polymer ?
#
loop_
_entity_poly.entity_id
_entity_poly.type
_entity_poly.pdbx_seq_one_letter_code
_entity_poly.pdbx_strand_id
1 'polypeptide(L)'
;MLELNKLYNMDCMQGMKEFPDGFFDLAIVDPPYGIGIDGQKKRVCGNPKHNRKEHIRKSWDKAIPPLEYFRELERVSKAQVIWGGNYFVPYLEQGHKGWLVWDKGQHGLTMSDCELAYTSFDTPTRVFVCNRVELLNDGTIHPTQKPVKLYSWVLSLFARKGMKILDTHAGSGSSLIACYRQGGLDFVGFEIDEDYCRAANERLEQEQARIRLFDLLEQEERKAQATLFTE
;
A
#
# COMPACT_ATOMS: atom_id res chain seq x y z
N MET A 1 6.67 -10.01 -20.17
CA MET A 1 6.98 -9.33 -18.89
C MET A 1 6.40 -7.93 -18.94
N LEU A 2 5.68 -7.54 -17.91
CA LEU A 2 5.05 -6.22 -17.79
C LEU A 2 6.11 -5.14 -17.44
N GLU A 3 5.78 -3.88 -17.74
CA GLU A 3 6.66 -2.73 -17.45
C GLU A 3 6.63 -2.36 -15.96
N LEU A 4 7.76 -1.87 -15.46
CA LEU A 4 7.85 -1.33 -14.09
C LEU A 4 7.20 0.05 -13.97
N ASN A 5 6.96 0.47 -12.73
CA ASN A 5 6.40 1.76 -12.34
C ASN A 5 4.98 1.98 -12.86
N LYS A 6 4.19 0.89 -12.90
CA LYS A 6 2.80 0.87 -13.35
C LYS A 6 1.88 0.13 -12.39
N LEU A 7 0.62 0.56 -12.39
CA LEU A 7 -0.52 -0.15 -11.82
C LEU A 7 -1.37 -0.71 -12.96
N TYR A 8 -1.59 -2.02 -12.93
CA TYR A 8 -2.33 -2.75 -13.96
C TYR A 8 -3.71 -3.16 -13.48
N ASN A 9 -4.73 -2.94 -14.32
CA ASN A 9 -6.07 -3.49 -14.07
C ASN A 9 -6.11 -4.95 -14.53
N MET A 10 -5.78 -5.86 -13.63
CA MET A 10 -5.77 -7.29 -13.91
C MET A 10 -5.76 -8.14 -12.64
N ASP A 11 -6.08 -9.40 -12.80
CA ASP A 11 -5.93 -10.41 -11.75
C ASP A 11 -4.44 -10.60 -11.39
N CYS A 12 -4.13 -10.54 -10.10
CA CYS A 12 -2.74 -10.62 -9.63
C CYS A 12 -2.08 -11.98 -9.91
N MET A 13 -2.86 -13.08 -9.95
CA MET A 13 -2.34 -14.40 -10.29
C MET A 13 -1.91 -14.49 -11.78
N GLN A 14 -2.58 -13.74 -12.65
CA GLN A 14 -2.15 -13.61 -14.04
C GLN A 14 -0.93 -12.68 -14.14
N GLY A 15 -0.97 -11.56 -13.42
CA GLY A 15 0.13 -10.59 -13.42
C GLY A 15 1.44 -11.15 -12.89
N MET A 16 1.42 -11.89 -11.78
CA MET A 16 2.61 -12.50 -11.20
C MET A 16 3.29 -13.52 -12.14
N LYS A 17 2.52 -14.25 -12.96
CA LYS A 17 3.07 -15.19 -13.96
C LYS A 17 3.93 -14.53 -15.04
N GLU A 18 3.77 -13.22 -15.25
CA GLU A 18 4.59 -12.46 -16.20
C GLU A 18 6.02 -12.23 -15.72
N PHE A 19 6.33 -12.58 -14.47
CA PHE A 19 7.63 -12.33 -13.84
C PHE A 19 8.32 -13.65 -13.45
N PRO A 20 9.66 -13.71 -13.61
CA PRO A 20 10.44 -14.87 -13.16
C PRO A 20 10.51 -14.95 -11.64
N ASP A 21 11.01 -16.08 -11.13
CA ASP A 21 11.23 -16.33 -9.71
C ASP A 21 12.15 -15.27 -9.11
N GLY A 22 11.77 -14.76 -7.93
CA GLY A 22 12.55 -13.78 -7.17
C GLY A 22 12.78 -12.44 -7.90
N PHE A 23 11.93 -12.08 -8.85
CA PHE A 23 12.07 -10.84 -9.61
C PHE A 23 11.92 -9.59 -8.73
N PHE A 24 10.98 -9.62 -7.81
CA PHE A 24 10.76 -8.54 -6.85
C PHE A 24 11.61 -8.74 -5.60
N ASP A 25 12.22 -7.67 -5.11
CA ASP A 25 13.01 -7.74 -3.88
C ASP A 25 12.12 -7.76 -2.64
N LEU A 26 10.94 -7.13 -2.72
CA LEU A 26 9.98 -7.06 -1.64
C LEU A 26 8.55 -6.99 -2.20
N ALA A 27 7.66 -7.82 -1.68
CA ALA A 27 6.22 -7.66 -1.85
C ALA A 27 5.62 -7.03 -0.59
N ILE A 28 4.80 -5.97 -0.76
CA ILE A 28 4.02 -5.35 0.33
C ILE A 28 2.56 -5.41 -0.09
N VAL A 29 1.80 -6.32 0.49
CA VAL A 29 0.48 -6.68 -0.01
C VAL A 29 -0.59 -6.60 1.08
N ASP A 30 -1.82 -6.30 0.67
CA ASP A 30 -3.02 -6.21 1.53
C ASP A 30 -4.17 -7.01 0.91
N PRO A 31 -4.06 -8.36 0.89
CA PRO A 31 -5.08 -9.19 0.26
C PRO A 31 -6.37 -9.23 1.08
N PRO A 32 -7.53 -9.62 0.46
CA PRO A 32 -8.82 -9.72 1.14
C PRO A 32 -8.76 -10.60 2.38
N TYR A 33 -9.41 -10.16 3.47
CA TYR A 33 -9.43 -10.90 4.75
C TYR A 33 -10.61 -11.87 4.88
N GLY A 34 -11.56 -11.85 3.94
CA GLY A 34 -12.75 -12.69 3.99
C GLY A 34 -13.76 -12.29 5.07
N ILE A 35 -13.74 -11.04 5.50
CA ILE A 35 -14.61 -10.52 6.59
C ILE A 35 -15.76 -9.63 6.10
N GLY A 36 -15.93 -9.53 4.78
CA GLY A 36 -17.06 -8.83 4.14
C GLY A 36 -16.99 -7.30 4.22
N ILE A 37 -15.80 -6.70 4.29
CA ILE A 37 -15.60 -5.23 4.32
C ILE A 37 -15.41 -4.68 2.89
N ASP A 38 -16.20 -5.13 1.95
CA ASP A 38 -16.13 -4.75 0.53
C ASP A 38 -17.03 -3.57 0.15
N GLY A 39 -17.65 -2.92 1.13
CA GLY A 39 -18.50 -1.75 0.93
C GLY A 39 -18.74 -0.97 2.21
N GLN A 40 -19.14 0.28 2.05
CA GLN A 40 -19.42 1.16 3.18
C GLN A 40 -20.68 2.01 2.91
N LYS A 41 -21.64 1.98 3.83
CA LYS A 41 -22.81 2.87 3.75
C LYS A 41 -22.39 4.31 4.09
N LYS A 42 -22.97 5.28 3.36
CA LYS A 42 -22.85 6.69 3.70
C LYS A 42 -23.34 6.93 5.13
N ARG A 43 -22.56 7.65 5.91
CA ARG A 43 -22.97 8.09 7.24
C ARG A 43 -22.67 9.57 7.38
N VAL A 44 -23.69 10.35 7.72
CA VAL A 44 -23.58 11.77 8.04
C VAL A 44 -23.84 11.91 9.53
N CYS A 45 -22.90 12.46 10.26
CA CYS A 45 -22.98 12.71 11.71
C CYS A 45 -22.92 14.22 11.97
N GLY A 46 -23.39 14.64 13.16
CA GLY A 46 -23.30 16.05 13.57
C GLY A 46 -21.87 16.60 13.62
N ASN A 47 -20.88 15.74 13.77
CA ASN A 47 -19.45 16.10 13.61
C ASN A 47 -18.96 15.64 12.22
N PRO A 48 -18.58 16.56 11.33
CA PRO A 48 -18.09 16.25 9.97
C PRO A 48 -16.90 15.28 9.94
N LYS A 49 -16.08 15.26 10.98
CA LYS A 49 -14.93 14.33 11.12
C LYS A 49 -15.34 12.87 11.18
N HIS A 50 -16.59 12.58 11.49
CA HIS A 50 -17.12 11.21 11.54
C HIS A 50 -17.98 10.84 10.33
N ASN A 51 -18.06 11.72 9.34
CA ASN A 51 -18.75 11.42 8.09
C ASN A 51 -18.03 10.31 7.34
N ARG A 52 -18.80 9.40 6.72
CA ARG A 52 -18.26 8.34 5.86
C ARG A 52 -18.81 8.49 4.46
N LYS A 53 -17.96 8.37 3.47
CA LYS A 53 -18.37 8.26 2.06
C LYS A 53 -19.03 6.92 1.84
N GLU A 54 -19.93 6.85 0.87
CA GLU A 54 -20.47 5.59 0.39
C GLU A 54 -19.46 4.90 -0.52
N HIS A 55 -19.29 3.59 -0.31
CA HIS A 55 -18.57 2.72 -1.23
C HIS A 55 -19.50 1.57 -1.59
N ILE A 56 -19.76 1.39 -2.88
CA ILE A 56 -20.66 0.34 -3.38
C ILE A 56 -20.03 -1.02 -3.05
N ARG A 57 -20.88 -1.96 -2.59
CA ARG A 57 -20.44 -3.32 -2.30
C ARG A 57 -20.03 -4.04 -3.58
N LYS A 58 -18.78 -4.50 -3.67
CA LYS A 58 -18.20 -5.11 -4.87
C LYS A 58 -17.88 -6.61 -4.73
N SER A 59 -18.11 -7.18 -3.57
CA SER A 59 -17.96 -8.63 -3.29
C SER A 59 -16.53 -9.19 -3.41
N TRP A 60 -15.50 -8.37 -3.34
CA TRP A 60 -14.11 -8.81 -3.40
C TRP A 60 -13.59 -9.39 -2.07
N ASP A 61 -14.20 -9.03 -0.92
CA ASP A 61 -13.79 -9.51 0.42
C ASP A 61 -14.68 -10.66 0.95
N LYS A 62 -15.04 -11.62 0.09
CA LYS A 62 -15.86 -12.78 0.47
C LYS A 62 -15.07 -13.93 1.07
N ALA A 63 -13.82 -14.07 0.71
CA ALA A 63 -12.94 -15.15 1.14
C ALA A 63 -11.48 -14.67 1.16
N ILE A 64 -10.67 -15.34 1.96
CA ILE A 64 -9.21 -15.17 1.91
C ILE A 64 -8.67 -15.76 0.60
N PRO A 65 -7.52 -15.28 0.10
CA PRO A 65 -6.86 -15.90 -1.06
C PRO A 65 -6.52 -17.38 -0.79
N PRO A 66 -6.52 -18.21 -1.84
CA PRO A 66 -6.14 -19.62 -1.70
C PRO A 66 -4.63 -19.79 -1.47
N LEU A 67 -4.19 -20.97 -1.04
CA LEU A 67 -2.78 -21.27 -0.79
C LEU A 67 -1.88 -20.99 -2.00
N GLU A 68 -2.40 -21.23 -3.20
CA GLU A 68 -1.70 -20.98 -4.46
C GLU A 68 -1.26 -19.52 -4.63
N TYR A 69 -2.04 -18.57 -4.10
CA TYR A 69 -1.66 -17.15 -4.10
C TYR A 69 -0.40 -16.92 -3.26
N PHE A 70 -0.33 -17.47 -2.05
CA PHE A 70 0.84 -17.30 -1.18
C PHE A 70 2.09 -17.95 -1.78
N ARG A 71 1.96 -19.12 -2.38
CA ARG A 71 3.05 -19.79 -3.10
C ARG A 71 3.55 -18.98 -4.29
N GLU A 72 2.65 -18.39 -5.05
CA GLU A 72 3.02 -17.56 -6.19
C GLU A 72 3.65 -16.24 -5.74
N LEU A 73 3.17 -15.64 -4.65
CA LEU A 73 3.77 -14.47 -4.02
C LEU A 73 5.23 -14.76 -3.56
N GLU A 74 5.45 -15.89 -2.91
CA GLU A 74 6.78 -16.36 -2.50
C GLU A 74 7.68 -16.66 -3.71
N ARG A 75 7.11 -17.23 -4.78
CA ARG A 75 7.87 -17.51 -6.01
C ARG A 75 8.43 -16.24 -6.64
N VAL A 76 7.62 -15.18 -6.77
CA VAL A 76 8.01 -13.96 -7.50
C VAL A 76 8.77 -12.96 -6.65
N SER A 77 8.72 -13.07 -5.31
CA SER A 77 9.33 -12.08 -4.41
C SER A 77 10.28 -12.73 -3.38
N LYS A 78 11.41 -12.06 -3.12
CA LYS A 78 12.45 -12.53 -2.19
C LYS A 78 12.04 -12.35 -0.73
N ALA A 79 11.24 -11.32 -0.43
CA ALA A 79 10.74 -11.03 0.91
C ALA A 79 9.30 -10.50 0.83
N GLN A 80 8.53 -10.67 1.91
CA GLN A 80 7.11 -10.31 1.95
C GLN A 80 6.77 -9.54 3.23
N VAL A 81 5.87 -8.57 3.08
CA VAL A 81 5.08 -7.94 4.15
C VAL A 81 3.61 -8.11 3.78
N ILE A 82 2.85 -8.86 4.57
CA ILE A 82 1.48 -9.25 4.26
C ILE A 82 0.55 -8.71 5.34
N TRP A 83 -0.20 -7.65 5.04
CA TRP A 83 -1.21 -7.09 5.93
C TRP A 83 -2.35 -8.09 6.12
N GLY A 84 -2.95 -8.08 7.32
CA GLY A 84 -3.94 -9.09 7.69
C GLY A 84 -3.35 -10.48 7.97
N GLY A 85 -2.04 -10.57 8.24
CA GLY A 85 -1.34 -11.85 8.47
C GLY A 85 -2.02 -12.76 9.48
N ASN A 86 -2.74 -12.20 10.46
CA ASN A 86 -3.52 -12.97 11.45
C ASN A 86 -4.70 -13.76 10.83
N TYR A 87 -5.17 -13.40 9.64
CA TYR A 87 -6.20 -14.15 8.90
C TYR A 87 -5.59 -15.28 8.05
N PHE A 88 -4.28 -15.23 7.79
CA PHE A 88 -3.56 -16.12 6.87
C PHE A 88 -2.60 -17.08 7.57
N VAL A 89 -2.63 -17.16 8.90
CA VAL A 89 -1.71 -18.00 9.70
C VAL A 89 -1.51 -19.42 9.16
N PRO A 90 -2.54 -20.14 8.64
CA PRO A 90 -2.33 -21.48 8.07
C PRO A 90 -1.42 -21.54 6.83
N TYR A 91 -1.19 -20.40 6.17
CA TYR A 91 -0.45 -20.30 4.91
C TYR A 91 0.91 -19.60 5.07
N LEU A 92 1.20 -19.07 6.28
CA LEU A 92 2.43 -18.36 6.60
C LEU A 92 3.38 -19.25 7.41
N GLU A 93 4.67 -18.89 7.44
CA GLU A 93 5.64 -19.55 8.30
C GLU A 93 5.21 -19.45 9.77
N GLN A 94 5.06 -20.60 10.42
CA GLN A 94 4.60 -20.66 11.81
C GLN A 94 5.72 -20.32 12.79
N GLY A 95 5.34 -19.69 13.90
CA GLY A 95 6.29 -19.31 14.95
C GLY A 95 7.21 -18.14 14.60
N HIS A 96 6.95 -17.46 13.48
CA HIS A 96 7.74 -16.33 13.06
C HIS A 96 7.54 -15.09 13.98
N LYS A 97 8.65 -14.45 14.38
CA LYS A 97 8.62 -13.31 15.31
C LYS A 97 8.45 -11.94 14.63
N GLY A 98 8.67 -11.87 13.31
CA GLY A 98 8.63 -10.64 12.53
C GLY A 98 7.20 -10.18 12.23
N TRP A 99 6.66 -9.33 13.07
CA TRP A 99 5.34 -8.74 12.89
C TRP A 99 5.40 -7.22 12.88
N LEU A 100 4.55 -6.60 12.05
CA LEU A 100 4.28 -5.18 12.12
C LEU A 100 2.87 -4.95 12.67
N VAL A 101 2.73 -3.95 13.51
CA VAL A 101 1.47 -3.55 14.12
C VAL A 101 1.18 -2.12 13.70
N TRP A 102 0.08 -1.91 13.00
CA TRP A 102 -0.45 -0.57 12.80
C TRP A 102 -1.49 -0.28 13.90
N ASP A 103 -1.10 0.49 14.90
CA ASP A 103 -2.01 1.03 15.92
C ASP A 103 -2.75 2.24 15.32
N LYS A 104 -4.08 2.15 15.28
CA LYS A 104 -4.95 3.18 14.70
C LYS A 104 -5.20 4.36 15.63
N GLY A 105 -4.60 4.37 16.83
CA GLY A 105 -4.78 5.41 17.83
C GLY A 105 -6.21 5.60 18.28
N GLN A 106 -7.04 4.55 18.21
CA GLN A 106 -8.45 4.56 18.60
C GLN A 106 -8.76 3.26 19.34
N HIS A 107 -8.89 3.34 20.66
CA HIS A 107 -9.12 2.17 21.50
C HIS A 107 -10.54 2.14 22.06
N GLY A 108 -11.04 0.92 22.32
CA GLY A 108 -12.36 0.71 22.93
C GLY A 108 -13.56 0.92 22.00
N LEU A 109 -13.35 0.94 20.69
CA LEU A 109 -14.41 0.96 19.69
C LEU A 109 -14.78 -0.48 19.28
N THR A 110 -15.87 -0.63 18.52
CA THR A 110 -16.29 -1.94 17.97
C THR A 110 -15.42 -2.44 16.81
N MET A 111 -14.51 -1.60 16.33
CA MET A 111 -13.54 -1.93 15.27
C MET A 111 -12.19 -2.28 15.91
N SER A 112 -11.40 -3.10 15.23
CA SER A 112 -10.05 -3.45 15.68
C SER A 112 -9.19 -2.21 15.93
N ASP A 113 -8.56 -2.17 17.10
CA ASP A 113 -7.66 -1.09 17.51
C ASP A 113 -6.40 -1.01 16.65
N CYS A 114 -5.96 -2.17 16.14
CA CYS A 114 -4.78 -2.28 15.29
C CYS A 114 -5.00 -3.23 14.11
N GLU A 115 -4.08 -3.21 13.16
CA GLU A 115 -3.91 -4.23 12.13
C GLU A 115 -2.52 -4.82 12.20
N LEU A 116 -2.42 -6.11 11.87
CA LEU A 116 -1.17 -6.87 11.92
C LEU A 116 -0.68 -7.18 10.50
N ALA A 117 0.62 -7.03 10.27
CA ALA A 117 1.24 -7.56 9.08
C ALA A 117 2.31 -8.60 9.46
N TYR A 118 2.26 -9.75 8.80
CA TYR A 118 3.34 -10.71 8.80
C TYR A 118 4.51 -10.15 7.98
N THR A 119 5.75 -10.42 8.40
CA THR A 119 6.93 -10.18 7.58
C THR A 119 7.78 -11.43 7.48
N SER A 120 8.37 -11.71 6.31
CA SER A 120 9.35 -12.79 6.15
C SER A 120 10.74 -12.43 6.71
N PHE A 121 10.92 -11.21 7.22
CA PHE A 121 12.20 -10.78 7.79
C PHE A 121 12.38 -11.28 9.23
N ASP A 122 13.57 -11.78 9.55
CA ASP A 122 13.97 -12.07 10.93
C ASP A 122 14.22 -10.78 11.71
N THR A 123 13.16 -10.16 12.18
CA THR A 123 13.16 -8.86 12.87
C THR A 123 12.25 -8.90 14.10
N PRO A 124 12.52 -8.08 15.13
CA PRO A 124 11.56 -7.88 16.22
C PRO A 124 10.26 -7.28 15.72
N THR A 125 9.16 -7.58 16.41
CA THR A 125 7.87 -6.90 16.18
C THR A 125 8.02 -5.39 16.33
N ARG A 126 7.41 -4.63 15.39
CA ARG A 126 7.45 -3.16 15.36
C ARG A 126 6.04 -2.60 15.35
N VAL A 127 5.86 -1.44 15.98
CA VAL A 127 4.56 -0.75 16.07
C VAL A 127 4.67 0.61 15.39
N PHE A 128 3.68 0.93 14.57
CA PHE A 128 3.48 2.23 13.96
C PHE A 128 2.15 2.81 14.43
N VAL A 129 2.18 3.99 15.03
CA VAL A 129 0.96 4.68 15.49
C VAL A 129 0.58 5.75 14.47
N CYS A 130 -0.59 5.62 13.86
CA CYS A 130 -1.12 6.60 12.93
C CYS A 130 -2.64 6.60 13.01
N ASN A 131 -3.20 7.73 13.42
CA ASN A 131 -4.64 7.85 13.56
C ASN A 131 -5.32 7.84 12.18
N ARG A 132 -6.43 7.12 12.10
CA ARG A 132 -7.25 7.04 10.90
C ARG A 132 -7.80 8.41 10.44
N VAL A 133 -7.91 9.39 11.33
CA VAL A 133 -8.32 10.77 10.98
C VAL A 133 -7.31 11.44 10.05
N GLU A 134 -6.04 11.09 10.13
CA GLU A 134 -5.01 11.59 9.19
C GLU A 134 -5.26 11.10 7.75
N LEU A 135 -5.87 9.93 7.58
CA LEU A 135 -6.32 9.41 6.28
C LEU A 135 -7.40 10.27 5.62
N LEU A 136 -8.28 10.89 6.43
CA LEU A 136 -9.36 11.71 5.92
C LEU A 136 -8.84 12.99 5.26
N ASN A 137 -7.69 13.49 5.68
CA ASN A 137 -7.04 14.67 5.10
C ASN A 137 -6.46 14.37 3.70
N ASP A 138 -6.06 13.12 3.44
CA ASP A 138 -5.51 12.69 2.12
C ASP A 138 -6.63 12.31 1.13
N GLY A 139 -7.91 12.33 1.58
CA GLY A 139 -9.04 11.81 0.81
C GLY A 139 -9.05 10.28 0.75
N THR A 140 -10.24 9.67 0.80
CA THR A 140 -10.40 8.21 0.69
C THR A 140 -11.11 7.86 -0.62
N ILE A 141 -10.49 6.96 -1.40
CA ILE A 141 -11.06 6.41 -2.64
C ILE A 141 -11.42 4.94 -2.49
N HIS A 142 -10.91 4.26 -1.45
CA HIS A 142 -11.14 2.85 -1.17
C HIS A 142 -11.62 2.66 0.29
N PRO A 143 -12.57 1.73 0.59
CA PRO A 143 -13.16 1.58 1.94
C PRO A 143 -12.14 1.13 2.99
N THR A 144 -11.14 0.35 2.60
CA THR A 144 -10.07 -0.16 3.49
C THR A 144 -8.73 0.53 3.24
N GLN A 145 -8.72 1.73 2.63
CA GLN A 145 -7.50 2.46 2.32
C GLN A 145 -6.58 2.60 3.52
N LYS A 146 -5.32 2.18 3.34
CA LYS A 146 -4.25 2.41 4.31
C LYS A 146 -3.52 3.73 4.01
N PRO A 147 -2.95 4.39 5.05
CA PRO A 147 -2.20 5.64 4.86
C PRO A 147 -0.94 5.45 4.03
N VAL A 148 -0.60 6.40 3.17
CA VAL A 148 0.70 6.42 2.48
C VAL A 148 1.85 6.42 3.50
N LYS A 149 1.71 7.13 4.63
CA LYS A 149 2.69 7.15 5.73
C LYS A 149 2.99 5.77 6.31
N LEU A 150 1.99 4.88 6.38
CA LEU A 150 2.17 3.52 6.86
C LEU A 150 3.09 2.73 5.90
N TYR A 151 2.83 2.83 4.60
CA TYR A 151 3.69 2.19 3.59
C TYR A 151 5.09 2.82 3.54
N SER A 152 5.20 4.15 3.68
CA SER A 152 6.50 4.82 3.78
C SER A 152 7.31 4.32 4.98
N TRP A 153 6.64 4.08 6.13
CA TRP A 153 7.28 3.48 7.29
C TRP A 153 7.76 2.05 7.00
N VAL A 154 6.93 1.20 6.38
CA VAL A 154 7.32 -0.18 6.00
C VAL A 154 8.54 -0.15 5.06
N LEU A 155 8.50 0.71 4.04
CA LEU A 155 9.61 0.88 3.09
C LEU A 155 10.88 1.37 3.80
N SER A 156 10.79 2.26 4.78
CA SER A 156 11.95 2.74 5.55
C SER A 156 12.63 1.63 6.35
N LEU A 157 11.90 0.60 6.75
CA LEU A 157 12.44 -0.56 7.48
C LEU A 157 13.14 -1.55 6.54
N PHE A 158 12.59 -1.80 5.36
CA PHE A 158 12.93 -2.97 4.55
C PHE A 158 13.41 -2.65 3.13
N ALA A 159 13.06 -1.49 2.58
CA ALA A 159 13.42 -1.16 1.21
C ALA A 159 14.71 -0.34 1.11
N ARG A 160 15.45 -0.53 0.02
CA ARG A 160 16.65 0.21 -0.34
C ARG A 160 16.60 0.62 -1.81
N LYS A 161 17.28 1.70 -2.13
CA LYS A 161 17.38 2.19 -3.52
C LYS A 161 17.78 1.08 -4.49
N GLY A 162 17.09 1.01 -5.61
CA GLY A 162 17.27 0.00 -6.66
C GLY A 162 16.42 -1.25 -6.48
N MET A 163 15.68 -1.40 -5.36
CA MET A 163 14.77 -2.52 -5.16
C MET A 163 13.51 -2.40 -6.01
N LYS A 164 12.97 -3.57 -6.39
CA LYS A 164 11.68 -3.72 -7.07
C LYS A 164 10.62 -4.18 -6.09
N ILE A 165 9.53 -3.43 -6.00
CA ILE A 165 8.43 -3.62 -5.05
C ILE A 165 7.19 -4.15 -5.79
N LEU A 166 6.52 -5.13 -5.21
CA LEU A 166 5.26 -5.68 -5.70
C LEU A 166 4.12 -5.36 -4.74
N ASP A 167 2.99 -4.89 -5.28
CA ASP A 167 1.71 -4.87 -4.58
C ASP A 167 0.63 -5.58 -5.41
N THR A 168 0.14 -6.71 -4.92
CA THR A 168 -0.83 -7.55 -5.62
C THR A 168 -2.28 -7.12 -5.45
N HIS A 169 -2.57 -6.23 -4.50
CA HIS A 169 -3.91 -5.73 -4.19
C HIS A 169 -3.82 -4.23 -3.88
N ALA A 170 -3.46 -3.44 -4.90
CA ALA A 170 -3.06 -2.05 -4.74
C ALA A 170 -4.20 -1.13 -4.23
N GLY A 171 -5.47 -1.50 -4.47
CA GLY A 171 -6.63 -0.76 -4.00
C GLY A 171 -6.58 0.73 -4.35
N SER A 172 -6.21 1.54 -3.37
CA SER A 172 -6.05 2.99 -3.54
C SER A 172 -4.68 3.44 -4.07
N GLY A 173 -3.74 2.52 -4.34
CA GLY A 173 -2.38 2.83 -4.78
C GLY A 173 -1.46 3.45 -3.72
N SER A 174 -1.83 3.40 -2.44
CA SER A 174 -1.06 4.04 -1.36
C SER A 174 0.37 3.50 -1.22
N SER A 175 0.59 2.21 -1.45
CA SER A 175 1.90 1.55 -1.48
C SER A 175 2.77 2.09 -2.61
N LEU A 176 2.20 2.22 -3.82
CA LEU A 176 2.89 2.68 -5.01
C LEU A 176 3.28 4.16 -4.90
N ILE A 177 2.40 4.98 -4.32
CA ILE A 177 2.68 6.38 -3.99
C ILE A 177 3.84 6.48 -2.99
N ALA A 178 3.86 5.61 -1.97
CA ALA A 178 4.96 5.57 -1.02
C ALA A 178 6.29 5.19 -1.69
N CYS A 179 6.30 4.21 -2.61
CA CYS A 179 7.46 3.85 -3.41
C CYS A 179 7.97 5.05 -4.24
N TYR A 180 7.06 5.75 -4.92
CA TYR A 180 7.42 6.91 -5.73
C TYR A 180 7.99 8.05 -4.89
N ARG A 181 7.37 8.36 -3.72
CA ARG A 181 7.85 9.39 -2.77
C ARG A 181 9.22 9.10 -2.22
N GLN A 182 9.53 7.83 -1.93
CA GLN A 182 10.84 7.45 -1.41
C GLN A 182 11.95 7.65 -2.44
N GLY A 183 11.63 7.52 -3.72
CA GLY A 183 12.56 7.64 -4.83
C GLY A 183 13.53 6.46 -4.95
N GLY A 184 13.94 6.17 -6.20
CA GLY A 184 14.89 5.10 -6.49
C GLY A 184 14.40 3.68 -6.23
N LEU A 185 13.09 3.49 -6.12
CA LEU A 185 12.42 2.19 -6.10
C LEU A 185 11.65 2.01 -7.41
N ASP A 186 11.69 0.81 -7.96
CA ASP A 186 10.77 0.40 -9.01
C ASP A 186 9.59 -0.35 -8.39
N PHE A 187 8.43 -0.30 -9.02
CA PHE A 187 7.25 -0.99 -8.50
C PHE A 187 6.36 -1.55 -9.60
N VAL A 188 5.55 -2.54 -9.24
CA VAL A 188 4.40 -3.02 -10.01
C VAL A 188 3.24 -3.21 -9.05
N GLY A 189 2.06 -2.73 -9.45
CA GLY A 189 0.81 -2.94 -8.74
C GLY A 189 -0.20 -3.67 -9.59
N PHE A 190 -1.08 -4.45 -8.94
CA PHE A 190 -2.25 -5.05 -9.55
C PHE A 190 -3.51 -4.64 -8.78
N GLU A 191 -4.56 -4.32 -9.52
CA GLU A 191 -5.90 -4.06 -8.99
C GLU A 191 -6.93 -4.64 -9.97
N ILE A 192 -7.79 -5.52 -9.47
CA ILE A 192 -8.77 -6.22 -10.30
C ILE A 192 -9.99 -5.36 -10.62
N ASP A 193 -10.36 -4.47 -9.69
CA ASP A 193 -11.50 -3.58 -9.87
C ASP A 193 -11.10 -2.38 -10.75
N GLU A 194 -11.77 -2.23 -11.88
CA GLU A 194 -11.48 -1.19 -12.87
C GLU A 194 -11.63 0.23 -12.29
N ASP A 195 -12.67 0.47 -11.48
CA ASP A 195 -12.90 1.80 -10.91
C ASP A 195 -11.84 2.16 -9.88
N TYR A 196 -11.45 1.21 -9.03
CA TYR A 196 -10.36 1.42 -8.07
C TYR A 196 -9.02 1.57 -8.78
N CYS A 197 -8.75 0.77 -9.80
CA CYS A 197 -7.52 0.87 -10.58
C CYS A 197 -7.41 2.24 -11.27
N ARG A 198 -8.49 2.72 -11.90
CA ARG A 198 -8.53 4.05 -12.53
C ARG A 198 -8.28 5.16 -11.50
N ALA A 199 -9.03 5.16 -10.38
CA ALA A 199 -8.88 6.15 -9.34
C ALA A 199 -7.48 6.14 -8.68
N ALA A 200 -6.88 4.97 -8.52
CA ALA A 200 -5.53 4.83 -7.99
C ALA A 200 -4.46 5.33 -8.96
N ASN A 201 -4.62 5.08 -10.28
CA ASN A 201 -3.74 5.63 -11.31
C ASN A 201 -3.81 7.16 -11.35
N GLU A 202 -5.02 7.74 -11.36
CA GLU A 202 -5.21 9.20 -11.30
C GLU A 202 -4.52 9.81 -10.07
N ARG A 203 -4.65 9.16 -8.91
CA ARG A 203 -4.00 9.59 -7.67
C ARG A 203 -2.48 9.50 -7.75
N LEU A 204 -1.94 8.44 -8.35
CA LEU A 204 -0.51 8.26 -8.57
C LEU A 204 0.04 9.33 -9.53
N GLU A 205 -0.63 9.60 -10.63
CA GLU A 205 -0.26 10.64 -11.60
C GLU A 205 -0.25 12.04 -10.97
N GLN A 206 -1.27 12.38 -10.17
CA GLN A 206 -1.32 13.65 -9.43
C GLN A 206 -0.14 13.79 -8.49
N GLU A 207 0.23 12.74 -7.77
CA GLU A 207 1.38 12.75 -6.87
C GLU A 207 2.69 12.89 -7.64
N GLN A 208 2.83 12.20 -8.76
CA GLN A 208 3.99 12.33 -9.65
C GLN A 208 4.13 13.75 -10.20
N ALA A 209 3.03 14.36 -10.64
CA ALA A 209 3.04 15.73 -11.14
C ALA A 209 3.43 16.72 -10.03
N ARG A 210 2.91 16.52 -8.81
CA ARG A 210 3.22 17.34 -7.64
C ARG A 210 4.71 17.32 -7.30
N ILE A 211 5.32 16.15 -7.25
CA ILE A 211 6.74 16.00 -6.92
C ILE A 211 7.61 16.62 -8.02
N ARG A 212 7.30 16.39 -9.31
CA ARG A 212 8.04 17.01 -10.42
C ARG A 212 7.99 18.53 -10.36
N LEU A 213 6.86 19.11 -10.00
CA LEU A 213 6.73 20.57 -9.84
C LEU A 213 7.62 21.09 -8.72
N PHE A 214 7.67 20.39 -7.56
CA PHE A 214 8.56 20.77 -6.46
C PHE A 214 10.04 20.72 -6.88
N ASP A 215 10.44 19.64 -7.55
CA ASP A 215 11.82 19.49 -8.04
C ASP A 215 12.22 20.62 -9.01
N LEU A 216 11.29 21.04 -9.89
CA LEU A 216 11.52 22.15 -10.81
C LEU A 216 11.68 23.48 -10.07
N LEU A 217 10.81 23.76 -9.10
CA LEU A 217 10.88 24.98 -8.29
C LEU A 217 12.18 25.05 -7.47
N GLU A 218 12.58 23.95 -6.83
CA GLU A 218 13.86 23.89 -6.11
C GLU A 218 15.07 24.11 -7.04
N GLN A 219 15.02 23.58 -8.25
CA GLN A 219 16.08 23.81 -9.23
C GLN A 219 16.16 25.27 -9.67
N GLU A 220 15.01 25.93 -9.86
CA GLU A 220 14.97 27.36 -10.20
C GLU A 220 15.48 28.23 -9.05
N GLU A 221 15.10 27.93 -7.82
CA GLU A 221 15.59 28.64 -6.64
C GLU A 221 17.11 28.51 -6.47
N ARG A 222 17.64 27.29 -6.65
CA ARG A 222 19.11 27.05 -6.60
C ARG A 222 19.86 27.81 -7.70
N LYS A 223 19.30 27.89 -8.92
CA LYS A 223 19.89 28.67 -10.01
C LYS A 223 19.89 30.17 -9.70
N ALA A 224 18.77 30.71 -9.20
CA ALA A 224 18.65 32.11 -8.81
C ALA A 224 19.64 32.48 -7.70
N GLN A 225 19.78 31.63 -6.68
CA GLN A 225 20.78 31.83 -5.61
C GLN A 225 22.22 31.80 -6.17
N ALA A 226 22.56 30.85 -7.03
CA ALA A 226 23.89 30.78 -7.63
C ALA A 226 24.25 32.02 -8.44
N THR A 227 23.28 32.65 -9.13
CA THR A 227 23.49 33.87 -9.89
C THR A 227 23.78 35.08 -9.01
N LEU A 228 23.15 35.16 -7.83
CA LEU A 228 23.38 36.25 -6.85
C LEU A 228 24.78 36.21 -6.21
N PHE A 229 25.46 35.08 -6.20
CA PHE A 229 26.81 34.94 -5.62
C PHE A 229 27.94 35.04 -6.67
N THR A 230 27.60 35.27 -7.94
CA THR A 230 28.56 35.43 -9.03
C THR A 230 28.73 36.86 -9.53
N GLU A 231 27.98 37.81 -8.98
CA GLU A 231 28.14 39.25 -9.11
C GLU A 231 28.88 39.82 -7.89
#